data_7d2895671378f0cef96297f23877050e
#
_entry.id   7d2895671378f0cef96297f23877050e
#
_cell.length_a   1.000
_cell.length_b   1.000
_cell.length_c   1.000
_cell.angle_alpha   90.00
_cell.angle_beta   90.00
_cell.angle_gamma   90.00
#
_symmetry.space_group_name_H-M   'P 1'
#
loop_
_entity.id
_entity.type
_entity.pdbx_description
1 polymer ?
#
loop_
_entity_poly.entity_id
_entity_poly.type
_entity_poly.pdbx_seq_one_letter_code
_entity_poly.pdbx_strand_id
1 'polypeptide(L)'
;MSIEVLVPTLPESVSDATLIAWHKQAGDFVNKNENLVDLETDKVVLEVTAPESGILSKILKENGAIVTGGELLALLGSDTAQERPV
;
A
#
# COMPACT_ATOMS: atom_id res chain seq x y z
N MET A 1 3.87 13.82 9.37
CA MET A 1 2.56 13.56 8.77
C MET A 1 2.56 12.23 8.07
N SER A 2 1.44 11.57 8.06
CA SER A 2 1.33 10.27 7.41
C SER A 2 0.74 10.42 6.03
N ILE A 3 1.21 9.59 5.13
CA ILE A 3 0.71 9.52 3.77
C ILE A 3 -0.06 8.22 3.66
N GLU A 4 -1.25 8.26 3.12
CA GLU A 4 -2.09 7.07 3.02
C GLU A 4 -1.75 6.31 1.75
N VAL A 5 -1.59 5.01 1.89
CA VAL A 5 -1.43 4.11 0.75
C VAL A 5 -2.80 3.47 0.50
N LEU A 6 -3.40 3.83 -0.62
CA LEU A 6 -4.77 3.43 -0.92
C LEU A 6 -4.81 2.46 -2.09
N VAL A 7 -5.87 1.66 -2.12
CA VAL A 7 -6.12 0.78 -3.25
C VAL A 7 -6.40 1.66 -4.47
N PRO A 8 -5.75 1.38 -5.61
CA PRO A 8 -6.04 2.16 -6.82
C PRO A 8 -7.45 1.90 -7.30
N THR A 9 -7.90 2.75 -8.20
CA THR A 9 -9.22 2.57 -8.80
C THR A 9 -9.25 1.23 -9.52
N LEU A 10 -10.21 0.40 -9.18
CA LEU A 10 -10.34 -0.91 -9.79
C LEU A 10 -11.07 -0.77 -11.13
N PRO A 11 -10.84 -1.72 -12.06
CA PRO A 11 -11.57 -1.71 -13.32
C PRO A 11 -13.07 -1.77 -13.09
N GLU A 12 -13.81 -1.31 -14.08
CA GLU A 12 -15.25 -1.15 -13.95
C GLU A 12 -15.95 -2.45 -13.59
N SER A 13 -15.47 -3.55 -14.10
CA SER A 13 -16.11 -4.84 -13.86
C SER A 13 -15.57 -5.54 -12.62
N VAL A 14 -14.69 -4.89 -11.85
CA VAL A 14 -14.07 -5.49 -10.68
C VAL A 14 -14.55 -4.75 -9.44
N SER A 15 -15.17 -5.47 -8.51
CA SER A 15 -15.68 -4.85 -7.30
C SER A 15 -14.69 -4.91 -6.14
N ASP A 16 -13.78 -5.89 -6.15
CA ASP A 16 -12.81 -6.00 -5.06
C ASP A 16 -11.55 -6.66 -5.57
N ALA A 17 -10.55 -6.69 -4.70
CA ALA A 17 -9.27 -7.32 -4.99
C ALA A 17 -8.77 -8.01 -3.74
N THR A 18 -7.88 -8.98 -3.95
CA THR A 18 -7.29 -9.71 -2.84
C THR A 18 -5.81 -9.33 -2.77
N LEU A 19 -5.36 -9.02 -1.57
CA LEU A 19 -3.92 -8.78 -1.35
C LEU A 19 -3.19 -10.10 -1.50
N ILE A 20 -2.24 -10.16 -2.42
CA ILE A 20 -1.48 -11.37 -2.66
C ILE A 20 -0.26 -11.40 -1.74
N ALA A 21 0.55 -10.36 -1.81
CA ALA A 21 1.80 -10.33 -1.07
C ALA A 21 2.30 -8.91 -0.92
N TRP A 22 2.80 -8.61 0.26
CA TRP A 22 3.49 -7.35 0.54
C TRP A 22 4.97 -7.53 0.22
N HIS A 23 5.53 -6.59 -0.52
CA HIS A 23 6.95 -6.60 -0.86
C HIS A 23 7.77 -5.85 0.17
N LYS A 24 7.12 -5.06 1.01
CA LYS A 24 7.76 -4.28 2.07
C LYS A 24 7.06 -4.55 3.38
N GLN A 25 7.74 -4.27 4.47
CA GLN A 25 7.18 -4.48 5.79
C GLN A 25 7.15 -3.16 6.55
N ALA A 26 6.38 -3.14 7.62
CA ALA A 26 6.35 -1.96 8.49
C ALA A 26 7.77 -1.69 8.98
N GLY A 27 8.21 -0.45 8.84
CA GLY A 27 9.56 -0.06 9.20
C GLY A 27 10.51 0.02 8.03
N ASP A 28 10.12 -0.50 6.86
CA ASP A 28 10.99 -0.45 5.68
C ASP A 28 10.89 0.90 5.01
N PHE A 29 12.01 1.35 4.48
CA PHE A 29 12.02 2.54 3.64
C PHE A 29 11.56 2.17 2.23
N VAL A 30 10.73 3.02 1.65
CA VAL A 30 10.26 2.81 0.28
C VAL A 30 10.51 4.09 -0.52
N ASN A 31 10.71 3.92 -1.81
CA ASN A 31 10.87 5.03 -2.72
C ASN A 31 9.56 5.28 -3.44
N LYS A 32 9.36 6.53 -3.85
CA LYS A 32 8.18 6.87 -4.62
C LYS A 32 8.09 5.97 -5.85
N ASN A 33 6.91 5.45 -6.12
CA ASN A 33 6.60 4.56 -7.24
C ASN A 33 7.18 3.15 -7.06
N GLU A 34 7.72 2.85 -5.91
CA GLU A 34 8.18 1.49 -5.63
C GLU A 34 6.98 0.59 -5.38
N ASN A 35 7.01 -0.62 -5.92
CA ASN A 35 5.91 -1.56 -5.75
C ASN A 35 5.87 -2.04 -4.30
N LEU A 36 4.75 -1.79 -3.63
CA LEU A 36 4.58 -2.15 -2.22
C LEU A 36 3.88 -3.48 -2.05
N VAL A 37 2.82 -3.69 -2.82
CA VAL A 37 1.98 -4.85 -2.64
C VAL A 37 1.28 -5.19 -3.95
N ASP A 38 1.02 -6.46 -4.15
CA ASP A 38 0.29 -6.93 -5.31
C ASP A 38 -1.15 -7.21 -4.93
N LEU A 39 -2.06 -6.85 -5.83
CA LEU A 39 -3.48 -7.14 -5.69
C LEU A 39 -3.91 -8.03 -6.83
N GLU A 40 -4.72 -9.02 -6.52
CA GLU A 40 -5.26 -9.90 -7.54
C GLU A 40 -6.76 -9.70 -7.63
N THR A 41 -7.24 -9.52 -8.85
CA THR A 41 -8.67 -9.42 -9.10
C THR A 41 -9.09 -10.55 -10.01
N ASP A 42 -10.39 -10.62 -10.24
CA ASP A 42 -10.95 -11.62 -11.14
C ASP A 42 -10.43 -11.49 -12.56
N LYS A 43 -10.01 -10.30 -12.95
CA LYS A 43 -9.62 -10.01 -14.32
C LYS A 43 -8.12 -9.82 -14.51
N VAL A 44 -7.49 -9.11 -13.57
CA VAL A 44 -6.09 -8.69 -13.74
C VAL A 44 -5.40 -8.68 -12.40
N VAL A 45 -4.07 -8.65 -12.46
CA VAL A 45 -3.25 -8.43 -11.27
C VAL A 45 -2.79 -6.98 -11.29
N LEU A 46 -2.98 -6.30 -10.18
CA LEU A 46 -2.64 -4.89 -10.05
C LEU A 46 -1.49 -4.74 -9.06
N GLU A 47 -0.78 -3.63 -9.19
CA GLU A 47 0.31 -3.32 -8.26
C GLU A 47 0.01 -2.00 -7.58
N VAL A 48 0.28 -1.95 -6.28
CA VAL A 48 0.14 -0.71 -5.52
C VAL A 48 1.53 -0.17 -5.30
N THR A 49 1.76 1.04 -5.77
CA THR A 49 3.06 1.68 -5.63
C THR A 49 3.00 2.77 -4.58
N ALA A 50 4.17 3.12 -4.06
CA ALA A 50 4.26 4.15 -3.03
C ALA A 50 3.94 5.50 -3.64
N PRO A 51 3.03 6.28 -3.02
CA PRO A 51 2.74 7.62 -3.52
C PRO A 51 3.86 8.61 -3.26
N GLU A 52 4.68 8.33 -2.26
CA GLU A 52 5.82 9.17 -1.92
C GLU A 52 6.89 8.30 -1.30
N SER A 53 8.11 8.83 -1.25
CA SER A 53 9.18 8.17 -0.53
C SER A 53 8.96 8.34 0.97
N GLY A 54 9.36 7.33 1.73
CA GLY A 54 9.25 7.42 3.18
C GLY A 54 9.38 6.07 3.83
N ILE A 55 9.03 6.02 5.11
CA ILE A 55 9.08 4.79 5.88
C ILE A 55 7.66 4.24 5.99
N LEU A 56 7.52 2.97 5.66
CA LEU A 56 6.22 2.31 5.81
C LEU A 56 5.94 2.15 7.29
N SER A 57 5.06 2.98 7.82
CA SER A 57 4.90 3.04 9.27
C SER A 57 3.91 2.02 9.78
N LYS A 58 2.89 1.67 9.00
CA LYS A 58 1.89 0.73 9.47
C LYS A 58 1.21 0.07 8.29
N ILE A 59 1.01 -1.23 8.40
CA ILE A 59 0.27 -2.00 7.42
C ILE A 59 -1.08 -2.35 8.03
N LEU A 60 -2.15 -1.92 7.39
CA LEU A 60 -3.51 -2.10 7.90
C LEU A 60 -4.19 -3.31 7.33
N LYS A 61 -3.75 -3.77 6.17
CA LYS A 61 -4.30 -4.96 5.52
C LYS A 61 -3.17 -5.95 5.30
N GLU A 62 -3.43 -7.21 5.54
CA GLU A 62 -2.40 -8.25 5.43
C GLU A 62 -2.65 -9.10 4.18
N ASN A 63 -1.69 -9.99 3.90
CA ASN A 63 -1.83 -10.91 2.79
C ASN A 63 -3.13 -11.69 2.93
N GLY A 64 -3.84 -11.83 1.83
CA GLY A 64 -5.10 -12.53 1.83
C GLY A 64 -6.30 -11.67 2.13
N ALA A 65 -6.10 -10.41 2.51
CA ALA A 65 -7.21 -9.52 2.80
C ALA A 65 -7.92 -9.11 1.51
N ILE A 66 -9.23 -8.95 1.58
CA ILE A 66 -10.02 -8.51 0.45
C ILE A 66 -10.26 -7.02 0.63
N VAL A 67 -9.96 -6.24 -0.40
CA VAL A 67 -10.04 -4.79 -0.34
C VAL A 67 -10.81 -4.28 -1.55
N THR A 68 -11.33 -3.06 -1.43
CA THR A 68 -12.04 -2.42 -2.53
C THR A 68 -11.29 -1.16 -2.93
N GLY A 69 -11.66 -0.60 -4.08
CA GLY A 69 -10.99 0.60 -4.58
C GLY A 69 -11.11 1.74 -3.59
N GLY A 70 -9.99 2.42 -3.35
CA GLY A 70 -9.95 3.52 -2.43
C GLY A 70 -9.79 3.15 -0.97
N GLU A 71 -9.73 1.86 -0.67
CA GLU A 71 -9.59 1.41 0.72
C GLU A 71 -8.18 1.65 1.22
N LEU A 72 -8.03 2.00 2.49
CA LEU A 72 -6.73 2.28 3.08
C LEU A 72 -5.98 0.99 3.32
N LEU A 73 -4.79 0.88 2.75
CA LEU A 73 -3.95 -0.32 2.89
C LEU A 73 -2.89 -0.15 3.96
N ALA A 74 -2.26 1.00 4.01
CA ALA A 74 -1.13 1.21 4.90
C ALA A 74 -0.90 2.70 5.07
N LEU A 75 -0.05 3.03 6.03
CA LEU A 75 0.35 4.40 6.26
C LEU A 75 1.85 4.53 6.04
N LEU A 76 2.24 5.62 5.41
CA LEU A 76 3.61 5.88 5.06
C LEU A 76 4.05 7.14 5.79
N GLY A 77 5.13 7.05 6.56
CA GLY A 77 5.67 8.21 7.24
C GLY A 77 6.64 8.94 6.33
N SER A 78 6.72 10.25 6.48
CA SER A 78 7.67 11.00 5.69
C SER A 78 9.09 10.71 6.18
N ASP A 79 10.06 10.94 5.28
CA ASP A 79 11.44 10.75 5.64
C ASP A 79 11.83 11.48 6.89
N THR A 80 11.38 12.71 6.99
CA THR A 80 11.76 13.54 8.12
C THR A 80 11.05 13.13 9.39
N ALA A 81 9.97 12.39 9.29
CA ALA A 81 9.22 12.02 10.47
C ALA A 81 9.93 10.96 11.28
N GLN A 82 10.81 10.22 10.67
CA GLN A 82 11.41 9.14 11.41
C GLN A 82 12.38 9.64 12.46
N GLU A 83 12.79 10.83 12.30
CA GLU A 83 13.63 11.26 13.32
C GLU A 83 12.97 11.37 14.57
N ARG A 84 12.56 11.13 14.61
CA ARG A 84 12.31 11.29 15.77
C ARG A 84 12.18 10.79 16.67
N PRO A 85 12.48 10.50 16.62
CA PRO A 85 12.21 10.10 17.61
C PRO A 85 12.08 10.59 18.65
N VAL A 86 12.12 10.63 18.48
CA VAL A 86 12.22 11.07 19.44
C VAL A 86 12.04 10.69 20.38
#